data_379e6a0f34efb1022cfa4a85f92f38df
#
_entry.id   379e6a0f34efb1022cfa4a85f92f38df
#
_cell.length_a   1.000
_cell.length_b   1.000
_cell.length_c   1.000
_cell.angle_alpha   90.00
_cell.angle_beta   90.00
_cell.angle_gamma   90.00
#
_symmetry.space_group_name_H-M   'P 1'
#
loop_
_entity.id
_entity.type
_entity.pdbx_description
1 polymer ?
#
loop_
_entity_poly.entity_id
_entity_poly.type
_entity_poly.pdbx_seq_one_letter_code
_entity_poly.pdbx_strand_id
1 'polypeptide(L)'
;MRRQLGIELENQGFDEDWVVVDTTLLDPDLSLSSLVTQYCDPDRIVTYIPGHGTHRRWEFQFLEGETRAEMASPERIAELLGPWGSPDQLQVDRIAVYRFHAVVAERFRVGDVFLAGDAGHQMPPFNGQGMCSGMRDVENLIWKLAAVAAGHADERLLDSYHDERRRHVAGQVEHAVDAGRLINAIAEGGADSFEAGYGGGREFPHLETGLRCGNHRLTGHPFPQPLLEDGGFDRQLGDGIALVTTASTDISADVMDRWAAIDARRVDTRADLFPNLVGD
;
A
#
# COMPACT_ATOMS: atom_id res chain seq x y z
N MET A 1 -3.36 -18.03 14.62
CA MET A 1 -4.54 -18.34 13.77
C MET A 1 -4.12 -18.83 12.40
N ARG A 2 -3.41 -18.06 11.54
CA ARG A 2 -2.99 -18.51 10.19
C ARG A 2 -2.34 -19.91 10.20
N ARG A 3 -1.31 -20.15 11.05
CA ARG A 3 -0.62 -21.45 11.17
C ARG A 3 -1.55 -22.58 11.61
N GLN A 4 -2.54 -22.30 12.47
CA GLN A 4 -3.53 -23.29 12.92
C GLN A 4 -4.49 -23.71 11.79
N LEU A 5 -4.67 -22.85 10.79
CA LEU A 5 -5.46 -23.13 9.59
C LEU A 5 -4.64 -23.78 8.47
N GLY A 6 -3.33 -24.03 8.70
CA GLY A 6 -2.45 -24.57 7.67
C GLY A 6 -2.26 -23.66 6.48
N ILE A 7 -2.33 -22.33 6.67
CA ILE A 7 -2.12 -21.35 5.59
C ILE A 7 -0.65 -20.95 5.60
N GLU A 8 0.06 -21.26 4.53
CA GLU A 8 1.45 -20.90 4.34
C GLU A 8 1.62 -19.48 3.78
N LEU A 9 2.80 -18.90 4.00
CA LEU A 9 3.22 -17.65 3.35
C LEU A 9 4.18 -17.98 2.21
N GLU A 10 3.83 -17.53 1.01
CA GLU A 10 4.70 -17.63 -0.16
C GLU A 10 5.72 -16.49 -0.12
N ASN A 11 7.01 -16.81 -0.09
CA ASN A 11 8.10 -15.84 -0.13
C ASN A 11 8.31 -15.36 -1.57
N GLN A 12 8.32 -14.02 -1.76
CA GLN A 12 8.51 -13.36 -3.04
C GLN A 12 9.99 -13.00 -3.31
N GLY A 13 10.91 -13.58 -2.53
CA GLY A 13 12.35 -13.48 -2.78
C GLY A 13 12.99 -12.17 -2.34
N PHE A 14 12.55 -11.61 -1.22
CA PHE A 14 13.16 -10.45 -0.59
C PHE A 14 13.15 -10.61 0.93
N ASP A 15 14.34 -10.59 1.53
CA ASP A 15 14.54 -10.65 2.98
C ASP A 15 15.76 -9.80 3.33
N GLU A 16 15.58 -8.69 4.05
CA GLU A 16 16.67 -7.81 4.49
C GLU A 16 16.49 -7.40 5.94
N ASP A 17 17.58 -7.38 6.70
CA ASP A 17 17.60 -6.85 8.07
C ASP A 17 17.91 -5.34 8.04
N TRP A 18 17.13 -4.57 8.80
CA TRP A 18 17.23 -3.11 8.90
C TRP A 18 17.08 -2.70 10.37
N VAL A 19 17.77 -1.64 10.78
CA VAL A 19 17.50 -0.96 12.04
C VAL A 19 16.77 0.34 11.79
N VAL A 20 15.64 0.50 12.46
CA VAL A 20 14.80 1.70 12.42
C VAL A 20 15.05 2.49 13.70
N VAL A 21 15.42 3.75 13.55
CA VAL A 21 15.72 4.67 14.65
C VAL A 21 14.76 5.85 14.58
N ASP A 22 13.91 5.96 15.57
CA ASP A 22 13.04 7.10 15.78
C ASP A 22 13.70 8.09 16.73
N THR A 23 13.68 9.37 16.37
CA THR A 23 14.29 10.45 17.16
C THR A 23 13.40 11.65 17.26
N THR A 24 13.62 12.45 18.30
CA THR A 24 13.11 13.80 18.45
C THR A 24 14.22 14.81 18.13
N LEU A 25 13.96 15.73 17.22
CA LEU A 25 14.84 16.87 16.91
C LEU A 25 14.81 17.88 18.05
N LEU A 26 15.94 18.08 18.73
CA LEU A 26 16.10 19.01 19.82
C LEU A 26 16.57 20.39 19.36
N ASP A 27 17.36 20.43 18.28
CA ASP A 27 17.90 21.64 17.68
C ASP A 27 17.10 22.02 16.42
N PRO A 28 16.23 23.05 16.48
CA PRO A 28 15.43 23.45 15.32
C PRO A 28 16.26 24.02 14.16
N ASP A 29 17.50 24.43 14.40
CA ASP A 29 18.41 25.00 13.40
C ASP A 29 19.21 23.90 12.66
N LEU A 30 19.10 22.64 13.11
CA LEU A 30 19.73 21.51 12.40
C LEU A 30 19.08 21.31 11.02
N SER A 31 19.90 21.52 9.98
CA SER A 31 19.44 21.45 8.60
C SER A 31 19.28 20.00 8.14
N LEU A 32 18.05 19.51 8.13
CA LEU A 32 17.66 18.19 7.61
C LEU A 32 16.71 18.35 6.41
N SER A 33 16.66 17.35 5.55
CA SER A 33 15.71 17.32 4.43
C SER A 33 14.26 17.44 4.93
N SER A 34 13.44 18.21 4.23
CA SER A 34 11.98 18.24 4.43
C SER A 34 11.24 17.13 3.69
N LEU A 35 11.96 16.32 2.89
CA LEU A 35 11.43 15.23 2.08
C LEU A 35 11.94 13.89 2.58
N VAL A 36 11.15 12.85 2.38
CA VAL A 36 11.62 11.47 2.47
C VAL A 36 12.78 11.31 1.49
N THR A 37 13.93 10.88 1.99
CA THR A 37 15.16 10.81 1.22
C THR A 37 15.75 9.42 1.31
N GLN A 38 16.02 8.81 0.15
CA GLN A 38 16.73 7.55 0.04
C GLN A 38 18.20 7.84 -0.28
N TYR A 39 19.10 7.54 0.64
CA TYR A 39 20.52 7.60 0.43
C TYR A 39 21.00 6.23 -0.07
N CYS A 40 21.31 6.16 -1.35
CA CYS A 40 21.87 4.96 -1.99
C CYS A 40 23.41 5.05 -1.97
N ASP A 41 23.98 5.10 -0.77
CA ASP A 41 25.41 5.16 -0.57
C ASP A 41 26.00 3.73 -0.64
N PRO A 42 27.09 3.50 -1.41
CA PRO A 42 27.73 2.19 -1.51
C PRO A 42 28.23 1.64 -0.16
N ASP A 43 28.56 2.51 0.79
CA ASP A 43 28.99 2.08 2.12
C ASP A 43 27.81 1.64 3.00
N ARG A 44 26.65 2.30 2.86
CA ARG A 44 25.41 1.90 3.56
C ARG A 44 24.19 2.61 2.99
N ILE A 45 23.19 1.83 2.66
CA ILE A 45 21.88 2.35 2.27
C ILE A 45 21.14 2.87 3.50
N VAL A 46 20.58 4.10 3.40
CA VAL A 46 19.83 4.73 4.49
C VAL A 46 18.58 5.39 3.94
N THR A 47 17.44 5.15 4.59
CA THR A 47 16.21 5.92 4.36
C THR A 47 16.03 6.94 5.47
N TYR A 48 15.86 8.20 5.12
CA TYR A 48 15.48 9.26 6.05
C TYR A 48 14.03 9.68 5.83
N ILE A 49 13.28 9.80 6.92
CA ILE A 49 11.86 10.16 6.88
C ILE A 49 11.61 11.32 7.84
N PRO A 50 11.25 12.53 7.33
CA PRO A 50 10.79 13.63 8.16
C PRO A 50 9.40 13.29 8.70
N GLY A 51 9.29 13.08 10.00
CA GLY A 51 8.01 12.84 10.66
C GLY A 51 7.24 14.15 10.93
N HIS A 52 6.14 14.04 11.66
CA HIS A 52 5.38 15.20 12.08
C HIS A 52 6.10 15.97 13.20
N GLY A 53 6.11 17.29 13.13
CA GLY A 53 6.75 18.15 14.13
C GLY A 53 8.26 17.90 14.24
N THR A 54 8.71 17.55 15.42
CA THR A 54 10.13 17.29 15.72
C THR A 54 10.54 15.83 15.47
N HIS A 55 9.60 14.94 15.15
CA HIS A 55 9.90 13.53 14.94
C HIS A 55 10.71 13.33 13.64
N ARG A 56 11.76 12.49 13.73
CA ARG A 56 12.61 12.11 12.60
C ARG A 56 12.86 10.61 12.67
N ARG A 57 12.99 9.96 11.51
CA ARG A 57 13.28 8.54 11.42
C ARG A 57 14.39 8.29 10.43
N TRP A 58 15.31 7.42 10.84
CA TRP A 58 16.31 6.81 9.97
C TRP A 58 16.12 5.30 9.95
N GLU A 59 16.31 4.71 8.78
CA GLU A 59 16.31 3.27 8.57
C GLU A 59 17.64 2.91 7.92
N PHE A 60 18.47 2.11 8.61
CA PHE A 60 19.79 1.72 8.14
C PHE A 60 19.76 0.23 7.75
N GLN A 61 20.18 -0.08 6.52
CA GLN A 61 20.36 -1.46 6.07
C GLN A 61 21.54 -2.11 6.82
N PHE A 62 21.40 -3.38 7.18
CA PHE A 62 22.50 -4.16 7.71
C PHE A 62 23.49 -4.49 6.61
N LEU A 63 24.78 -4.45 6.96
CA LEU A 63 25.86 -4.96 6.11
C LEU A 63 26.15 -6.42 6.47
N GLU A 64 26.90 -7.08 5.58
CA GLU A 64 27.33 -8.44 5.81
C GLU A 64 28.17 -8.57 7.09
N GLY A 65 27.82 -9.51 7.96
CA GLY A 65 28.51 -9.74 9.22
C GLY A 65 27.97 -8.93 10.41
N GLU A 66 27.12 -7.93 10.21
CA GLU A 66 26.51 -7.19 11.32
C GLU A 66 25.44 -8.02 12.05
N THR A 67 25.40 -7.91 13.36
CA THR A 67 24.45 -8.63 14.21
C THR A 67 23.33 -7.71 14.71
N ARG A 68 22.16 -8.29 15.00
CA ARG A 68 21.02 -7.54 15.55
C ARG A 68 21.35 -6.87 16.88
N ALA A 69 22.16 -7.53 17.73
CA ALA A 69 22.55 -6.99 19.04
C ALA A 69 23.47 -5.77 18.90
N GLU A 70 24.43 -5.85 17.99
CA GLU A 70 25.34 -4.75 17.68
C GLU A 70 24.58 -3.54 17.08
N MET A 71 23.77 -3.77 16.05
CA MET A 71 23.02 -2.74 15.36
C MET A 71 21.92 -2.08 16.23
N ALA A 72 21.52 -2.72 17.32
CA ALA A 72 20.58 -2.15 18.29
C ALA A 72 21.29 -1.46 19.47
N SER A 73 22.63 -1.46 19.54
CA SER A 73 23.35 -0.84 20.63
C SER A 73 23.31 0.69 20.54
N PRO A 74 23.19 1.41 21.67
CA PRO A 74 23.19 2.88 21.68
C PRO A 74 24.46 3.48 21.04
N GLU A 75 25.61 2.84 21.25
CA GLU A 75 26.90 3.28 20.71
C GLU A 75 26.89 3.22 19.18
N ARG A 76 26.42 2.09 18.62
CA ARG A 76 26.33 1.95 17.16
C ARG A 76 25.35 2.92 16.55
N ILE A 77 24.21 3.16 17.18
CA ILE A 77 23.22 4.11 16.72
C ILE A 77 23.78 5.56 16.74
N ALA A 78 24.53 5.93 17.77
CA ALA A 78 25.19 7.23 17.82
C ALA A 78 26.20 7.41 16.69
N GLU A 79 26.97 6.37 16.35
CA GLU A 79 27.88 6.38 15.18
C GLU A 79 27.09 6.55 13.87
N LEU A 80 26.02 5.77 13.67
CA LEU A 80 25.20 5.80 12.46
C LEU A 80 24.50 7.16 12.26
N LEU A 81 24.06 7.80 13.34
CA LEU A 81 23.43 9.13 13.29
C LEU A 81 24.43 10.27 13.14
N GLY A 82 25.71 10.05 13.46
CA GLY A 82 26.76 11.07 13.46
C GLY A 82 26.78 11.99 12.24
N PRO A 83 26.63 11.50 10.99
CA PRO A 83 26.55 12.34 9.80
C PRO A 83 25.39 13.35 9.76
N TRP A 84 24.32 13.12 10.50
CA TRP A 84 23.11 13.96 10.52
C TRP A 84 23.00 14.85 11.74
N GLY A 85 23.60 14.49 12.87
CA GLY A 85 23.58 15.30 14.06
C GLY A 85 24.20 14.61 15.28
N SER A 86 24.48 15.40 16.30
CA SER A 86 25.01 14.94 17.59
C SER A 86 23.88 14.49 18.54
N PRO A 87 24.19 13.76 19.60
CA PRO A 87 23.20 13.40 20.64
C PRO A 87 22.51 14.59 21.31
N ASP A 88 23.15 15.78 21.33
CA ASP A 88 22.55 17.01 21.84
C ASP A 88 21.52 17.63 20.87
N GLN A 89 21.54 17.23 19.61
CA GLN A 89 20.64 17.71 18.56
C GLN A 89 19.53 16.71 18.22
N LEU A 90 19.81 15.40 18.41
CA LEU A 90 18.90 14.29 18.07
C LEU A 90 18.75 13.37 19.29
N GLN A 91 17.62 13.40 19.94
CA GLN A 91 17.30 12.45 21.01
C GLN A 91 16.76 11.17 20.42
N VAL A 92 17.41 10.02 20.68
CA VAL A 92 16.89 8.72 20.26
C VAL A 92 15.74 8.33 21.18
N ASP A 93 14.57 8.12 20.59
CA ASP A 93 13.35 7.73 21.30
C ASP A 93 13.11 6.21 21.23
N ARG A 94 13.47 5.61 20.09
CA ARG A 94 13.24 4.18 19.84
C ARG A 94 14.26 3.62 18.87
N ILE A 95 14.71 2.40 19.17
CA ILE A 95 15.52 1.56 18.28
C ILE A 95 14.76 0.25 18.06
N ALA A 96 14.58 -0.15 16.80
CA ALA A 96 13.95 -1.42 16.48
C ALA A 96 14.60 -2.07 15.27
N VAL A 97 14.99 -3.32 15.43
CA VAL A 97 15.51 -4.14 14.34
C VAL A 97 14.38 -4.91 13.71
N TYR A 98 14.19 -4.71 12.42
CA TYR A 98 13.21 -5.40 11.60
C TYR A 98 13.89 -6.27 10.55
N ARG A 99 13.24 -7.37 10.22
CA ARG A 99 13.50 -8.06 8.97
C ARG A 99 12.35 -7.75 8.03
N PHE A 100 12.64 -7.09 6.93
CA PHE A 100 11.67 -6.82 5.89
C PHE A 100 11.48 -8.07 5.04
N HIS A 101 10.26 -8.58 5.01
CA HIS A 101 9.86 -9.74 4.25
C HIS A 101 8.98 -9.32 3.07
N ALA A 102 9.07 -10.06 1.99
CA ALA A 102 8.11 -9.99 0.89
C ALA A 102 7.35 -11.33 0.85
N VAL A 103 6.19 -11.38 1.50
CA VAL A 103 5.41 -12.61 1.62
C VAL A 103 3.91 -12.36 1.40
N VAL A 104 3.23 -13.34 0.80
CA VAL A 104 1.78 -13.34 0.59
C VAL A 104 1.20 -14.68 1.00
N ALA A 105 0.11 -14.68 1.76
CA ALA A 105 -0.58 -15.91 2.13
C ALA A 105 -1.17 -16.61 0.91
N GLU A 106 -1.07 -17.92 0.84
CA GLU A 106 -1.64 -18.73 -0.25
C GLU A 106 -3.17 -18.60 -0.32
N ARG A 107 -3.82 -18.35 0.82
CA ARG A 107 -5.27 -18.19 0.95
C ARG A 107 -5.61 -17.05 1.90
N PHE A 108 -6.58 -16.22 1.52
CA PHE A 108 -7.10 -15.11 2.35
C PHE A 108 -8.39 -15.47 3.07
N ARG A 109 -9.02 -16.60 2.71
CA ARG A 109 -10.23 -17.14 3.35
C ARG A 109 -10.10 -18.63 3.58
N VAL A 110 -10.51 -19.10 4.76
CA VAL A 110 -10.75 -20.52 5.07
C VAL A 110 -12.00 -20.59 5.95
N GLY A 111 -13.11 -21.07 5.38
CA GLY A 111 -14.42 -21.06 6.06
C GLY A 111 -14.81 -19.63 6.44
N ASP A 112 -15.03 -19.39 7.73
CA ASP A 112 -15.44 -18.09 8.29
C ASP A 112 -14.26 -17.25 8.78
N VAL A 113 -13.01 -17.67 8.49
CA VAL A 113 -11.81 -16.95 8.87
C VAL A 113 -11.22 -16.24 7.66
N PHE A 114 -10.99 -14.93 7.81
CA PHE A 114 -10.40 -14.07 6.80
C PHE A 114 -9.08 -13.52 7.30
N LEU A 115 -8.08 -13.41 6.41
CA LEU A 115 -6.81 -12.75 6.66
C LEU A 115 -6.83 -11.37 6.02
N ALA A 116 -6.32 -10.36 6.74
CA ALA A 116 -6.17 -8.99 6.25
C ALA A 116 -4.88 -8.38 6.78
N GLY A 117 -4.31 -7.42 6.07
CA GLY A 117 -3.07 -6.74 6.45
C GLY A 117 -1.92 -7.72 6.67
N ASP A 118 -1.06 -7.47 7.64
CA ASP A 118 0.16 -8.25 7.94
C ASP A 118 -0.10 -9.74 8.22
N ALA A 119 -1.34 -10.12 8.55
CA ALA A 119 -1.70 -11.53 8.68
C ALA A 119 -1.74 -12.24 7.31
N GLY A 120 -2.07 -11.52 6.25
CA GLY A 120 -2.19 -12.02 4.88
C GLY A 120 -0.97 -11.71 4.00
N HIS A 121 -0.27 -10.61 4.26
CA HIS A 121 0.87 -10.18 3.44
C HIS A 121 1.81 -9.25 4.20
N GLN A 122 3.09 -9.31 3.86
CA GLN A 122 4.11 -8.36 4.32
C GLN A 122 4.95 -7.93 3.13
N MET A 123 5.36 -6.68 3.12
CA MET A 123 6.17 -6.11 2.03
C MET A 123 7.22 -5.16 2.59
N PRO A 124 8.36 -4.99 1.88
CA PRO A 124 9.34 -3.96 2.21
C PRO A 124 8.70 -2.56 2.21
N PRO A 125 9.17 -1.63 3.06
CA PRO A 125 8.51 -0.34 3.27
C PRO A 125 8.76 0.69 2.16
N PHE A 126 9.56 0.40 1.16
CA PHE A 126 10.10 1.36 0.19
C PHE A 126 9.03 2.17 -0.57
N ASN A 127 7.86 1.59 -0.81
CA ASN A 127 6.72 2.29 -1.47
C ASN A 127 5.66 2.78 -0.47
N GLY A 128 5.82 2.55 0.84
CA GLY A 128 4.86 2.95 1.87
C GLY A 128 3.47 2.29 1.74
N GLN A 129 3.33 1.15 1.06
CA GLN A 129 2.03 0.57 0.69
C GLN A 129 1.50 -0.48 1.67
N GLY A 130 2.26 -0.92 2.69
CA GLY A 130 1.84 -1.99 3.60
C GLY A 130 0.53 -1.68 4.32
N MET A 131 0.47 -0.56 5.05
CA MET A 131 -0.73 -0.11 5.75
C MET A 131 -1.89 0.14 4.78
N CYS A 132 -1.65 0.82 3.67
CA CYS A 132 -2.68 1.11 2.67
C CYS A 132 -3.25 -0.18 2.04
N SER A 133 -2.44 -1.21 1.84
CA SER A 133 -2.91 -2.51 1.37
C SER A 133 -3.82 -3.19 2.39
N GLY A 134 -3.48 -3.13 3.68
CA GLY A 134 -4.34 -3.62 4.75
C GLY A 134 -5.68 -2.86 4.85
N MET A 135 -5.68 -1.54 4.64
CA MET A 135 -6.91 -0.73 4.57
C MET A 135 -7.80 -1.18 3.39
N ARG A 136 -7.20 -1.40 2.20
CA ARG A 136 -7.92 -1.92 1.03
C ARG A 136 -8.47 -3.32 1.26
N ASP A 137 -7.80 -4.16 2.05
CA ASP A 137 -8.34 -5.47 2.42
C ASP A 137 -9.61 -5.33 3.24
N VAL A 138 -9.57 -4.49 4.27
CA VAL A 138 -10.73 -4.26 5.15
C VAL A 138 -11.89 -3.64 4.36
N GLU A 139 -11.62 -2.62 3.54
CA GLU A 139 -12.62 -1.98 2.70
C GLU A 139 -13.29 -3.00 1.76
N ASN A 140 -12.49 -3.83 1.08
CA ASN A 140 -13.00 -4.85 0.17
C ASN A 140 -13.83 -5.93 0.89
N LEU A 141 -13.47 -6.29 2.13
CA LEU A 141 -14.13 -7.34 2.89
C LEU A 141 -15.42 -6.85 3.58
N ILE A 142 -15.39 -5.65 4.16
CA ILE A 142 -16.45 -5.21 5.08
C ILE A 142 -17.82 -5.07 4.39
N TRP A 143 -17.87 -4.50 3.20
CA TRP A 143 -19.12 -4.35 2.47
C TRP A 143 -19.71 -5.71 2.03
N LYS A 144 -18.85 -6.68 1.70
CA LYS A 144 -19.26 -8.04 1.35
C LYS A 144 -19.86 -8.76 2.53
N LEU A 145 -19.21 -8.63 3.71
CA LEU A 145 -19.75 -9.18 4.97
C LEU A 145 -21.09 -8.52 5.32
N ALA A 146 -21.20 -7.20 5.17
CA ALA A 146 -22.45 -6.48 5.43
C ALA A 146 -23.57 -6.92 4.48
N ALA A 147 -23.28 -7.07 3.19
CA ALA A 147 -24.26 -7.51 2.19
C ALA A 147 -24.78 -8.94 2.49
N VAL A 148 -23.89 -9.86 2.85
CA VAL A 148 -24.27 -11.23 3.23
C VAL A 148 -25.05 -11.23 4.53
N ALA A 149 -24.62 -10.50 5.55
CA ALA A 149 -25.31 -10.42 6.85
C ALA A 149 -26.71 -9.80 6.74
N ALA A 150 -26.90 -8.85 5.83
CA ALA A 150 -28.19 -8.24 5.52
C ALA A 150 -29.12 -9.14 4.64
N GLY A 151 -28.61 -10.28 4.15
CA GLY A 151 -29.33 -11.15 3.22
C GLY A 151 -29.45 -10.59 1.79
N HIS A 152 -28.64 -9.57 1.44
CA HIS A 152 -28.59 -8.96 0.11
C HIS A 152 -27.73 -9.77 -0.87
N ALA A 153 -26.87 -10.66 -0.35
CA ALA A 153 -25.98 -11.51 -1.13
C ALA A 153 -25.82 -12.90 -0.52
N ASP A 154 -25.48 -13.85 -1.39
CA ASP A 154 -25.10 -15.21 -1.01
C ASP A 154 -23.66 -15.24 -0.46
N GLU A 155 -23.34 -16.19 0.42
CA GLU A 155 -22.00 -16.36 1.01
C GLU A 155 -20.87 -16.51 -0.02
N ARG A 156 -21.18 -16.97 -1.23
CA ARG A 156 -20.24 -17.04 -2.34
C ARG A 156 -19.63 -15.67 -2.73
N LEU A 157 -20.32 -14.58 -2.36
CA LEU A 157 -19.76 -13.24 -2.49
C LEU A 157 -18.41 -13.11 -1.75
N LEU A 158 -18.29 -13.76 -0.59
CA LEU A 158 -17.10 -13.69 0.26
C LEU A 158 -15.87 -14.40 -0.35
N ASP A 159 -16.07 -15.33 -1.30
CA ASP A 159 -14.95 -15.98 -2.01
C ASP A 159 -14.20 -14.98 -2.90
N SER A 160 -14.92 -14.00 -3.45
CA SER A 160 -14.32 -12.95 -4.27
C SER A 160 -13.30 -12.08 -3.51
N TYR A 161 -13.34 -12.05 -2.18
CA TYR A 161 -12.33 -11.37 -1.35
C TYR A 161 -10.93 -11.94 -1.59
N HIS A 162 -10.79 -13.27 -1.55
CA HIS A 162 -9.52 -13.92 -1.83
C HIS A 162 -9.04 -13.62 -3.25
N ASP A 163 -9.92 -13.80 -4.25
CA ASP A 163 -9.57 -13.65 -5.66
C ASP A 163 -9.10 -12.22 -5.99
N GLU A 164 -9.80 -11.23 -5.45
CA GLU A 164 -9.50 -9.82 -5.68
C GLU A 164 -8.26 -9.37 -4.92
N ARG A 165 -8.20 -9.65 -3.60
CA ARG A 165 -7.18 -9.05 -2.74
C ARG A 165 -5.83 -9.75 -2.85
N ARG A 166 -5.80 -11.08 -2.88
CA ARG A 166 -4.54 -11.80 -2.94
C ARG A 166 -3.72 -11.42 -4.18
N ARG A 167 -4.35 -11.42 -5.35
CA ARG A 167 -3.66 -11.06 -6.60
C ARG A 167 -3.21 -9.61 -6.62
N HIS A 168 -4.08 -8.70 -6.22
CA HIS A 168 -3.75 -7.28 -6.15
C HIS A 168 -2.58 -7.01 -5.21
N VAL A 169 -2.59 -7.59 -4.00
CA VAL A 169 -1.52 -7.36 -3.03
C VAL A 169 -0.20 -8.04 -3.44
N ALA A 170 -0.26 -9.18 -4.13
CA ALA A 170 0.94 -9.80 -4.70
C ALA A 170 1.67 -8.85 -5.66
N GLY A 171 0.93 -8.14 -6.53
CA GLY A 171 1.49 -7.09 -7.38
C GLY A 171 2.08 -5.91 -6.58
N GLN A 172 1.44 -5.51 -5.47
CA GLN A 172 1.99 -4.46 -4.58
C GLN A 172 3.29 -4.91 -3.90
N VAL A 173 3.36 -6.17 -3.46
CA VAL A 173 4.58 -6.77 -2.89
C VAL A 173 5.69 -6.80 -3.92
N GLU A 174 5.40 -7.21 -5.16
CA GLU A 174 6.37 -7.22 -6.26
C GLU A 174 6.91 -5.81 -6.54
N HIS A 175 6.05 -4.79 -6.58
CA HIS A 175 6.48 -3.40 -6.73
C HIS A 175 7.41 -2.93 -5.60
N ALA A 176 7.13 -3.34 -4.35
CA ALA A 176 8.00 -2.99 -3.22
C ALA A 176 9.35 -3.70 -3.31
N VAL A 177 9.38 -4.96 -3.74
CA VAL A 177 10.60 -5.74 -4.00
C VAL A 177 11.45 -5.08 -5.08
N ASP A 178 10.84 -4.69 -6.19
CA ASP A 178 11.56 -4.05 -7.29
C ASP A 178 12.12 -2.68 -6.90
N ALA A 179 11.41 -1.92 -6.06
CA ALA A 179 11.94 -0.69 -5.49
C ALA A 179 13.19 -0.97 -4.63
N GLY A 180 13.17 -2.00 -3.77
CA GLY A 180 14.33 -2.41 -2.99
C GLY A 180 15.51 -2.84 -3.87
N ARG A 181 15.26 -3.67 -4.89
CA ARG A 181 16.31 -4.07 -5.85
C ARG A 181 16.92 -2.88 -6.58
N LEU A 182 16.09 -1.89 -6.97
CA LEU A 182 16.58 -0.68 -7.60
C LEU A 182 17.46 0.15 -6.66
N ILE A 183 17.06 0.31 -5.39
CA ILE A 183 17.85 1.00 -4.37
C ILE A 183 19.22 0.34 -4.22
N ASN A 184 19.29 -0.99 -4.13
CA ASN A 184 20.53 -1.73 -4.06
C ASN A 184 21.40 -1.54 -5.34
N ALA A 185 20.79 -1.63 -6.51
CA ALA A 185 21.50 -1.45 -7.78
C ALA A 185 22.11 -0.03 -7.93
N ILE A 186 21.40 1.00 -7.48
CA ILE A 186 21.92 2.38 -7.48
C ILE A 186 23.11 2.50 -6.52
N ALA A 187 23.03 1.92 -5.32
CA ALA A 187 24.12 1.93 -4.35
C ALA A 187 25.38 1.20 -4.88
N GLU A 188 25.21 0.16 -5.67
CA GLU A 188 26.32 -0.57 -6.34
C GLU A 188 26.94 0.19 -7.53
N GLY A 189 26.52 1.42 -7.81
CA GLY A 189 27.07 2.26 -8.86
C GLY A 189 26.30 2.27 -10.18
N GLY A 190 25.07 1.78 -10.18
CA GLY A 190 24.20 1.67 -11.36
C GLY A 190 23.22 2.83 -11.54
N ALA A 191 23.67 4.09 -11.54
CA ALA A 191 22.78 5.24 -11.81
C ALA A 191 22.04 5.13 -13.14
N ASP A 192 22.65 4.51 -14.15
CA ASP A 192 22.00 4.18 -15.44
C ASP A 192 20.85 3.17 -15.27
N SER A 193 20.82 2.41 -14.18
CA SER A 193 19.74 1.46 -13.84
C SER A 193 18.46 2.16 -13.43
N PHE A 194 18.54 3.43 -12.98
CA PHE A 194 17.36 4.22 -12.60
C PHE A 194 16.47 4.52 -13.80
N GLU A 195 17.04 4.95 -14.93
CA GLU A 195 16.29 5.25 -16.16
C GLU A 195 15.67 3.99 -16.77
N ALA A 196 16.35 2.84 -16.70
CA ALA A 196 15.88 1.58 -17.23
C ALA A 196 14.75 0.93 -16.38
N GLY A 197 14.74 1.14 -15.05
CA GLY A 197 13.81 0.49 -14.14
C GLY A 197 12.59 1.34 -13.74
N TYR A 198 12.74 2.65 -13.64
CA TYR A 198 11.68 3.58 -13.19
C TYR A 198 11.16 4.52 -14.27
N GLY A 199 11.91 4.74 -15.35
CA GLY A 199 11.56 5.68 -16.42
C GLY A 199 10.34 5.28 -17.25
N GLY A 200 9.82 4.07 -17.09
CA GLY A 200 8.69 3.53 -17.86
C GLY A 200 7.30 3.70 -17.22
N GLY A 201 7.18 4.37 -16.06
CA GLY A 201 5.90 4.56 -15.38
C GLY A 201 5.18 3.22 -15.15
N ARG A 202 5.59 2.45 -14.14
CA ARG A 202 4.86 1.22 -13.79
C ARG A 202 3.43 1.54 -13.41
N GLU A 203 2.49 0.91 -14.08
CA GLU A 203 1.08 0.98 -13.73
C GLU A 203 0.88 0.31 -12.36
N PHE A 204 0.20 1.02 -11.44
CA PHE A 204 -0.13 0.44 -10.13
C PHE A 204 -1.06 -0.77 -10.33
N PRO A 205 -0.88 -1.85 -9.55
CA PRO A 205 -1.77 -2.99 -9.60
C PRO A 205 -3.23 -2.59 -9.42
N HIS A 206 -4.09 -3.15 -10.26
CA HIS A 206 -5.53 -2.99 -10.22
C HIS A 206 -6.22 -4.33 -9.98
N LEU A 207 -7.53 -4.34 -9.75
CA LEU A 207 -8.28 -5.58 -9.56
C LEU A 207 -8.42 -6.30 -10.92
N GLU A 208 -7.70 -7.40 -11.10
CA GLU A 208 -7.72 -8.20 -12.34
C GLU A 208 -8.69 -9.37 -12.29
N THR A 209 -9.10 -9.78 -11.10
CA THR A 209 -9.96 -10.94 -10.83
C THR A 209 -11.10 -10.55 -9.89
N GLY A 210 -12.05 -11.47 -9.67
CA GLY A 210 -13.16 -11.27 -8.76
C GLY A 210 -14.41 -10.70 -9.45
N LEU A 211 -15.13 -9.83 -8.76
CA LEU A 211 -16.38 -9.23 -9.25
C LEU A 211 -16.12 -8.15 -10.30
N ARG A 212 -16.01 -8.59 -11.53
CA ARG A 212 -15.77 -7.70 -12.68
C ARG A 212 -16.83 -7.94 -13.76
N CYS A 213 -17.28 -6.85 -14.38
CA CYS A 213 -18.17 -6.90 -15.52
C CYS A 213 -17.60 -6.13 -16.70
N GLY A 214 -17.58 -6.76 -17.86
CA GLY A 214 -17.04 -6.16 -19.09
C GLY A 214 -15.50 -6.15 -19.15
N ASN A 215 -15.00 -5.65 -20.28
CA ASN A 215 -13.57 -5.62 -20.61
C ASN A 215 -13.07 -4.19 -20.89
N HIS A 216 -13.75 -3.18 -20.35
CA HIS A 216 -13.27 -1.81 -20.50
C HIS A 216 -11.90 -1.64 -19.83
N ARG A 217 -11.00 -0.87 -20.46
CA ARG A 217 -9.61 -0.67 -20.00
C ARG A 217 -9.47 -0.17 -18.55
N LEU A 218 -10.50 0.47 -18.01
CA LEU A 218 -10.53 0.96 -16.62
C LEU A 218 -11.23 0.00 -15.65
N THR A 219 -11.72 -1.15 -16.12
CA THR A 219 -12.36 -2.14 -15.22
C THR A 219 -11.34 -2.67 -14.22
N GLY A 220 -11.64 -2.52 -12.93
CA GLY A 220 -10.77 -2.90 -11.82
C GLY A 220 -9.81 -1.81 -11.37
N HIS A 221 -9.67 -0.71 -12.11
CA HIS A 221 -8.89 0.44 -11.68
C HIS A 221 -9.65 1.27 -10.64
N PRO A 222 -8.93 2.07 -9.81
CA PRO A 222 -9.56 3.06 -8.96
C PRO A 222 -10.44 4.00 -9.79
N PHE A 223 -11.65 4.28 -9.27
CA PHE A 223 -12.54 5.20 -9.95
C PHE A 223 -11.93 6.62 -9.98
N PRO A 224 -11.92 7.31 -11.13
CA PRO A 224 -11.36 8.64 -11.22
C PRO A 224 -12.04 9.64 -10.28
N GLN A 225 -11.22 10.50 -9.65
CA GLN A 225 -11.64 11.48 -8.65
C GLN A 225 -11.42 12.90 -9.16
N PRO A 226 -12.30 13.44 -10.03
CA PRO A 226 -12.22 14.83 -10.42
C PRO A 226 -12.47 15.74 -9.20
N LEU A 227 -11.70 16.82 -9.10
CA LEU A 227 -11.92 17.87 -8.12
C LEU A 227 -13.11 18.71 -8.55
N LEU A 228 -14.11 18.77 -7.69
CA LEU A 228 -15.29 19.63 -7.84
C LEU A 228 -15.15 20.86 -6.93
N GLU A 229 -16.02 21.87 -7.11
CA GLU A 229 -16.01 23.08 -6.27
C GLU A 229 -16.21 22.77 -4.78
N ASP A 230 -16.97 21.71 -4.46
CA ASP A 230 -17.29 21.26 -3.10
C ASP A 230 -16.38 20.13 -2.59
N GLY A 231 -15.36 19.73 -3.34
CA GLY A 231 -14.39 18.68 -2.99
C GLY A 231 -14.32 17.54 -4.01
N GLY A 232 -13.83 16.37 -3.59
CA GLY A 232 -13.70 15.20 -4.45
C GLY A 232 -15.05 14.57 -4.81
N PHE A 233 -15.12 13.93 -5.98
CA PHE A 233 -16.33 13.25 -6.48
C PHE A 233 -16.85 12.14 -5.55
N ASP A 234 -15.98 11.52 -4.74
CA ASP A 234 -16.36 10.52 -3.75
C ASP A 234 -17.46 10.98 -2.80
N ARG A 235 -17.54 12.27 -2.49
CA ARG A 235 -18.61 12.82 -1.65
C ARG A 235 -20.00 12.64 -2.25
N GLN A 236 -20.08 12.58 -3.58
CA GLN A 236 -21.33 12.33 -4.29
C GLN A 236 -21.68 10.84 -4.34
N LEU A 237 -20.66 9.96 -4.33
CA LEU A 237 -20.86 8.50 -4.35
C LEU A 237 -21.45 7.99 -3.03
N GLY A 238 -21.07 8.58 -1.89
CA GLY A 238 -21.46 8.09 -0.56
C GLY A 238 -20.72 6.81 -0.18
N ASP A 239 -21.19 6.13 0.87
CA ASP A 239 -20.49 5.00 1.51
C ASP A 239 -20.91 3.62 0.95
N GLY A 240 -21.75 3.57 -0.07
CA GLY A 240 -22.32 2.34 -0.61
C GLY A 240 -21.97 2.07 -2.05
N ILE A 241 -22.69 1.14 -2.66
CA ILE A 241 -22.59 0.87 -4.10
C ILE A 241 -23.21 2.03 -4.87
N ALA A 242 -22.49 2.56 -5.85
CA ALA A 242 -22.97 3.65 -6.71
C ALA A 242 -23.01 3.23 -8.16
N LEU A 243 -24.12 3.56 -8.83
CA LEU A 243 -24.25 3.51 -10.27
C LEU A 243 -24.01 4.92 -10.83
N VAL A 244 -22.83 5.13 -11.37
CA VAL A 244 -22.47 6.42 -11.96
C VAL A 244 -22.88 6.43 -13.43
N THR A 245 -23.71 7.40 -13.81
CA THR A 245 -24.24 7.52 -15.18
C THR A 245 -24.13 8.95 -15.67
N THR A 246 -24.22 9.15 -16.98
CA THR A 246 -24.47 10.46 -17.53
C THR A 246 -25.98 10.75 -17.53
N ALA A 247 -26.38 12.01 -17.45
CA ALA A 247 -27.79 12.42 -17.40
C ALA A 247 -28.63 11.93 -18.60
N SER A 248 -27.97 11.56 -19.70
CA SER A 248 -28.63 11.04 -20.91
C SER A 248 -28.77 9.51 -20.91
N THR A 249 -28.26 8.81 -19.90
CA THR A 249 -28.32 7.35 -19.84
C THR A 249 -29.70 6.89 -19.43
N ASP A 250 -30.41 6.21 -20.33
CA ASP A 250 -31.69 5.55 -20.04
C ASP A 250 -31.41 4.17 -19.41
N ILE A 251 -31.98 3.94 -18.23
CA ILE A 251 -31.82 2.69 -17.47
C ILE A 251 -33.22 2.12 -17.24
N SER A 252 -33.40 0.86 -17.63
CA SER A 252 -34.71 0.19 -17.44
C SER A 252 -35.14 0.14 -15.97
N ALA A 253 -36.44 0.22 -15.73
CA ALA A 253 -37.02 0.15 -14.39
C ALA A 253 -36.60 -1.12 -13.64
N ASP A 254 -36.58 -2.29 -14.32
CA ASP A 254 -36.12 -3.55 -13.75
C ASP A 254 -34.69 -3.50 -13.19
N VAL A 255 -33.77 -2.85 -13.90
CA VAL A 255 -32.40 -2.62 -13.43
C VAL A 255 -32.40 -1.69 -12.22
N MET A 256 -33.15 -0.60 -12.26
CA MET A 256 -33.25 0.34 -11.14
C MET A 256 -33.84 -0.31 -9.89
N ASP A 257 -34.86 -1.16 -10.03
CA ASP A 257 -35.47 -1.88 -8.92
C ASP A 257 -34.48 -2.87 -8.26
N ARG A 258 -33.68 -3.58 -9.06
CA ARG A 258 -32.62 -4.47 -8.54
C ARG A 258 -31.53 -3.69 -7.81
N TRP A 259 -31.15 -2.51 -8.29
CA TRP A 259 -30.15 -1.67 -7.61
C TRP A 259 -30.72 -1.10 -6.31
N ALA A 260 -31.95 -0.66 -6.31
CA ALA A 260 -32.64 -0.21 -5.10
C ALA A 260 -32.74 -1.31 -4.03
N ALA A 261 -32.92 -2.57 -4.45
CA ALA A 261 -32.99 -3.72 -3.52
C ALA A 261 -31.67 -3.97 -2.75
N ILE A 262 -30.54 -3.49 -3.23
CA ILE A 262 -29.22 -3.56 -2.57
C ILE A 262 -28.76 -2.20 -2.05
N ASP A 263 -29.68 -1.24 -1.91
CA ASP A 263 -29.41 0.13 -1.45
C ASP A 263 -28.34 0.86 -2.27
N ALA A 264 -28.26 0.56 -3.59
CA ALA A 264 -27.32 1.20 -4.47
C ALA A 264 -27.83 2.59 -4.90
N ARG A 265 -26.95 3.58 -4.84
CA ARG A 265 -27.25 4.96 -5.23
C ARG A 265 -27.02 5.18 -6.73
N ARG A 266 -27.93 5.87 -7.39
CA ARG A 266 -27.67 6.45 -8.72
C ARG A 266 -27.06 7.85 -8.57
N VAL A 267 -25.96 8.09 -9.28
CA VAL A 267 -25.29 9.39 -9.36
C VAL A 267 -25.17 9.79 -10.82
N ASP A 268 -25.96 10.77 -11.23
CA ASP A 268 -25.88 11.34 -12.56
C ASP A 268 -24.78 12.40 -12.61
N THR A 269 -23.88 12.29 -13.55
CA THR A 269 -22.73 13.17 -13.69
C THR A 269 -22.61 13.72 -15.12
N ARG A 270 -21.69 14.67 -15.28
CA ARG A 270 -21.37 15.24 -16.59
C ARG A 270 -20.28 14.40 -17.26
N ALA A 271 -20.48 14.10 -18.55
CA ALA A 271 -19.51 13.30 -19.32
C ALA A 271 -18.11 13.94 -19.41
N ASP A 272 -18.04 15.28 -19.42
CA ASP A 272 -16.78 16.04 -19.49
C ASP A 272 -15.91 15.93 -18.22
N LEU A 273 -16.49 15.53 -17.07
CA LEU A 273 -15.72 15.23 -15.85
C LEU A 273 -14.93 13.93 -15.96
N PHE A 274 -15.31 13.05 -16.85
CA PHE A 274 -14.69 11.73 -17.04
C PHE A 274 -14.35 11.46 -18.51
N PRO A 275 -13.46 12.26 -19.11
CA PRO A 275 -13.15 12.15 -20.54
C PRO A 275 -12.58 10.79 -20.96
N ASN A 276 -12.06 10.03 -20.00
CA ASN A 276 -11.51 8.70 -20.24
C ASN A 276 -12.51 7.55 -20.02
N LEU A 277 -13.69 7.83 -19.46
CA LEU A 277 -14.77 6.86 -19.22
C LEU A 277 -15.88 6.93 -20.27
N VAL A 278 -16.03 8.08 -20.91
CA VAL A 278 -17.11 8.39 -21.85
C VAL A 278 -16.49 8.62 -23.23
N GLY A 279 -16.29 7.55 -23.96
CA GLY A 279 -15.79 7.62 -25.32
C GLY A 279 -15.28 6.26 -25.78
N ASP A 280 -16.03 5.70 -26.62
CA ASP A 280 -15.99 4.61 -27.62
C ASP A 280 -17.19 3.71 -27.53
#